data_82b76308ff503828823f6073a09d75d6
#
_entry.id   82b76308ff503828823f6073a09d75d6
#
_cell.length_a   1.000
_cell.length_b   1.000
_cell.length_c   1.000
_cell.angle_alpha   90.00
_cell.angle_beta   90.00
_cell.angle_gamma   90.00
#
_symmetry.space_group_name_H-M   'P 1'
#
loop_
_entity.id
_entity.type
_entity.pdbx_description
1 polymer ?
#
loop_
_entity_poly.entity_id
_entity_poly.type
_entity_poly.pdbx_seq_one_letter_code
_entity_poly.pdbx_strand_id
1 'polypeptide(L)'
;MAWSNHRYDTADYRRPDPMLGTEEDFRTLCDAAHARGMRVILDGVFSHTGSNSVYFDAKHVFGHGAASDPNSPYRRWYRFHHYPDDYEAWWGIRTLPCVEELDETYLHYIIEDEDSVIAHWLRLGADGFRLDVVDELPDEFVRRLRRRMRQIDPQSLLLGEVWEDASNKRAYGVSRRYFVDGELDSVMNYPWRNAIVAFLTDADDGTALGESLMTLAENYPPEVLSCVMNHLGTHDTPRILTVLGEPFRGTKDERAHRRMTPVQRKTALMRLRMAAFLQFTLPGMPCIYYGDEAGMEGFEDPFCRVCYPWGHEDEELRAYYRMMSALRGSSEALRRGDLRVL
;
A
#
# COMPACT_ATOMS: atom_id res chain seq x y z
N MET A 1 2.33 15.65 3.74
CA MET A 1 3.18 15.86 4.96
C MET A 1 2.59 15.04 6.10
N ALA A 2 3.40 14.44 6.96
CA ALA A 2 2.98 13.68 8.14
C ALA A 2 3.91 13.99 9.33
N TRP A 3 3.46 13.71 10.55
CA TRP A 3 4.23 14.01 11.77
C TRP A 3 4.98 12.80 12.33
N SER A 4 4.47 11.61 12.08
CA SER A 4 5.07 10.36 12.58
C SER A 4 6.02 9.72 11.57
N ASN A 5 6.80 8.76 12.06
CA ASN A 5 7.68 7.97 11.19
C ASN A 5 6.91 6.99 10.30
N HIS A 6 5.70 6.55 10.71
CA HIS A 6 4.87 5.67 9.88
C HIS A 6 4.22 6.39 8.69
N ARG A 7 4.04 7.72 8.74
CA ARG A 7 3.54 8.59 7.68
C ARG A 7 2.04 8.51 7.38
N TYR A 8 1.27 7.70 8.10
CA TYR A 8 -0.19 7.55 7.93
C TYR A 8 -1.01 8.57 8.72
N ASP A 9 -0.38 9.43 9.52
CA ASP A 9 -0.99 10.58 10.19
C ASP A 9 -0.89 11.84 9.31
N THR A 10 -1.60 11.85 8.19
CA THR A 10 -1.56 12.96 7.23
C THR A 10 -1.76 14.30 7.92
N ALA A 11 -0.77 15.18 7.80
CA ALA A 11 -0.79 16.52 8.40
C ALA A 11 -1.25 17.61 7.43
N ASP A 12 -0.93 17.47 6.15
CA ASP A 12 -1.39 18.32 5.06
C ASP A 12 -1.38 17.53 3.75
N TYR A 13 -2.55 17.37 3.12
CA TYR A 13 -2.70 16.63 1.88
C TYR A 13 -2.04 17.29 0.66
N ARG A 14 -1.85 18.62 0.71
CA ARG A 14 -1.33 19.38 -0.44
C ARG A 14 0.15 19.67 -0.38
N ARG A 15 0.86 19.19 0.65
CA ARG A 15 2.30 19.46 0.81
C ARG A 15 3.09 18.17 0.96
N PRO A 16 4.22 18.04 0.24
CA PRO A 16 5.18 16.99 0.55
C PRO A 16 5.76 17.22 1.96
N ASP A 17 6.32 16.16 2.54
CA ASP A 17 7.05 16.29 3.79
C ASP A 17 8.35 17.10 3.54
N PRO A 18 8.62 18.16 4.31
CA PRO A 18 9.82 18.98 4.11
C PRO A 18 11.14 18.19 4.20
N MET A 19 11.13 17.04 4.88
CA MET A 19 12.29 16.14 4.93
C MET A 19 12.53 15.41 3.59
N LEU A 20 11.52 15.32 2.73
CA LEU A 20 11.59 14.65 1.43
C LEU A 20 11.78 15.64 0.28
N GLY A 21 11.50 16.92 0.50
CA GLY A 21 11.66 17.98 -0.49
C GLY A 21 10.42 18.86 -0.68
N THR A 22 10.35 19.48 -1.84
CA THR A 22 9.32 20.43 -2.26
C THR A 22 8.42 19.81 -3.34
N GLU A 23 7.38 20.53 -3.76
CA GLU A 23 6.56 20.15 -4.93
C GLU A 23 7.40 20.12 -6.22
N GLU A 24 8.39 20.99 -6.35
CA GLU A 24 9.30 20.99 -7.51
C GLU A 24 10.22 19.78 -7.52
N ASP A 25 10.68 19.32 -6.34
CA ASP A 25 11.43 18.06 -6.23
C ASP A 25 10.56 16.86 -6.60
N PHE A 26 9.27 16.87 -6.21
CA PHE A 26 8.32 15.82 -6.59
C PHE A 26 8.07 15.83 -8.11
N ARG A 27 7.87 16.99 -8.71
CA ARG A 27 7.74 17.13 -10.18
C ARG A 27 8.99 16.59 -10.89
N THR A 28 10.17 16.98 -10.43
CA THR A 28 11.45 16.49 -10.95
C THR A 28 11.57 14.96 -10.85
N LEU A 29 11.12 14.38 -9.75
CA LEU A 29 11.07 12.92 -9.58
C LEU A 29 10.14 12.28 -10.62
N CYS A 30 8.93 12.80 -10.81
CA CYS A 30 7.96 12.29 -11.77
C CYS A 30 8.52 12.38 -13.20
N ASP A 31 9.06 13.53 -13.60
CA ASP A 31 9.65 13.74 -14.92
C ASP A 31 10.81 12.77 -15.18
N ALA A 32 11.67 12.55 -14.18
CA ALA A 32 12.79 11.61 -14.29
C ALA A 32 12.32 10.14 -14.36
N ALA A 33 11.23 9.80 -13.69
CA ALA A 33 10.59 8.47 -13.76
C ALA A 33 9.97 8.26 -15.15
N HIS A 34 9.18 9.23 -15.64
CA HIS A 34 8.52 9.18 -16.95
C HIS A 34 9.51 9.07 -18.09
N ALA A 35 10.63 9.81 -18.02
CA ALA A 35 11.72 9.71 -19.01
C ALA A 35 12.34 8.30 -19.09
N ARG A 36 12.12 7.46 -18.10
CA ARG A 36 12.55 6.04 -18.02
C ARG A 36 11.41 5.05 -18.24
N GLY A 37 10.21 5.52 -18.60
CA GLY A 37 9.02 4.68 -18.76
C GLY A 37 8.44 4.16 -17.45
N MET A 38 8.80 4.76 -16.31
CA MET A 38 8.26 4.43 -15.00
C MET A 38 7.10 5.36 -14.65
N ARG A 39 6.15 4.86 -13.85
CA ARG A 39 5.01 5.63 -13.33
C ARG A 39 5.14 5.79 -11.83
N VAL A 40 4.57 6.86 -11.29
CA VAL A 40 4.60 7.21 -9.87
C VAL A 40 3.19 7.12 -9.30
N ILE A 41 2.96 6.15 -8.39
CA ILE A 41 1.69 5.95 -7.69
C ILE A 41 1.85 6.44 -6.26
N LEU A 42 0.95 7.32 -5.82
CA LEU A 42 0.95 7.85 -4.45
C LEU A 42 0.07 7.01 -3.52
N ASP A 43 0.40 7.03 -2.24
CA ASP A 43 -0.44 6.45 -1.19
C ASP A 43 -1.53 7.44 -0.77
N GLY A 44 -2.79 7.03 -0.83
CA GLY A 44 -3.97 7.83 -0.54
C GLY A 44 -4.60 7.41 0.79
N VAL A 45 -4.33 8.17 1.85
CA VAL A 45 -4.89 7.95 3.20
C VAL A 45 -6.07 8.89 3.38
N PHE A 46 -7.29 8.42 3.11
CA PHE A 46 -8.49 9.28 3.07
C PHE A 46 -9.55 8.94 4.13
N SER A 47 -9.36 7.89 4.93
CA SER A 47 -10.28 7.50 6.02
C SER A 47 -10.03 8.27 7.31
N HIS A 48 -8.84 8.85 7.49
CA HIS A 48 -8.44 9.59 8.68
C HIS A 48 -7.35 10.62 8.37
N THR A 49 -7.10 11.52 9.33
CA THR A 49 -5.96 12.44 9.28
C THR A 49 -5.11 12.28 10.54
N GLY A 50 -3.98 12.94 10.60
CA GLY A 50 -3.25 13.11 11.86
C GLY A 50 -3.99 14.05 12.82
N SER A 51 -3.98 13.74 14.11
CA SER A 51 -4.57 14.63 15.13
C SER A 51 -3.92 16.02 15.17
N ASN A 52 -2.68 16.14 14.70
CA ASN A 52 -1.94 17.40 14.58
C ASN A 52 -1.92 17.93 13.12
N SER A 53 -2.84 17.48 12.28
CA SER A 53 -3.01 18.03 10.93
C SER A 53 -3.51 19.46 10.95
N VAL A 54 -3.32 20.18 9.86
CA VAL A 54 -3.91 21.51 9.66
C VAL A 54 -5.45 21.48 9.72
N TYR A 55 -6.03 20.31 9.48
CA TYR A 55 -7.49 20.08 9.45
C TYR A 55 -8.07 19.82 10.85
N PHE A 56 -7.38 19.02 11.69
CA PHE A 56 -7.87 18.66 13.04
C PHE A 56 -7.30 19.54 14.14
N ASP A 57 -5.98 19.70 14.19
CA ASP A 57 -5.25 20.65 15.07
C ASP A 57 -5.50 20.43 16.58
N ALA A 58 -5.37 19.19 17.07
CA ALA A 58 -5.56 18.88 18.49
C ALA A 58 -4.60 19.64 19.43
N LYS A 59 -3.42 20.05 18.95
CA LYS A 59 -2.43 20.81 19.73
C LYS A 59 -2.55 22.31 19.59
N HIS A 60 -3.56 22.81 18.91
CA HIS A 60 -3.78 24.25 18.68
C HIS A 60 -2.57 24.99 18.07
N VAL A 61 -1.85 24.31 17.16
CA VAL A 61 -0.66 24.86 16.49
C VAL A 61 -1.07 25.83 15.39
N PHE A 62 -2.15 25.52 14.68
CA PHE A 62 -2.64 26.30 13.53
C PHE A 62 -3.78 27.23 13.91
N GLY A 63 -4.55 26.94 14.97
CA GLY A 63 -5.59 27.79 15.52
C GLY A 63 -6.90 27.85 14.71
N HIS A 64 -7.06 27.00 13.69
CA HIS A 64 -8.24 26.95 12.82
C HIS A 64 -8.68 25.54 12.42
N GLY A 65 -8.09 24.51 13.02
CA GLY A 65 -8.49 23.12 12.83
C GLY A 65 -9.78 22.76 13.56
N ALA A 66 -10.34 21.59 13.26
CA ALA A 66 -11.64 21.16 13.78
C ALA A 66 -11.69 21.04 15.31
N ALA A 67 -10.58 20.70 15.98
CA ALA A 67 -10.50 20.60 17.44
C ALA A 67 -10.10 21.93 18.10
N SER A 68 -9.40 22.81 17.38
CA SER A 68 -8.92 24.09 17.93
C SER A 68 -9.90 25.26 17.75
N ASP A 69 -10.83 25.17 16.78
CA ASP A 69 -11.85 26.20 16.51
C ASP A 69 -13.23 25.56 16.27
N PRO A 70 -14.26 25.83 17.10
CA PRO A 70 -15.60 25.30 16.88
C PRO A 70 -16.25 25.79 15.57
N ASN A 71 -15.75 26.89 14.98
CA ASN A 71 -16.21 27.45 13.71
C ASN A 71 -15.31 27.08 12.53
N SER A 72 -14.38 26.16 12.72
CA SER A 72 -13.49 25.67 11.68
C SER A 72 -14.27 25.18 10.45
N PRO A 73 -13.83 25.50 9.21
CA PRO A 73 -14.42 24.94 8.00
C PRO A 73 -14.29 23.40 7.96
N TYR A 74 -13.33 22.85 8.70
CA TYR A 74 -13.10 21.40 8.79
C TYR A 74 -13.92 20.73 9.91
N ARG A 75 -14.71 21.48 10.66
CA ARG A 75 -15.44 20.96 11.84
C ARG A 75 -16.37 19.80 11.47
N ARG A 76 -16.99 19.85 10.30
CA ARG A 76 -17.91 18.82 9.79
C ARG A 76 -17.23 17.57 9.26
N TRP A 77 -15.93 17.62 9.03
CA TRP A 77 -15.14 16.48 8.58
C TRP A 77 -14.98 15.41 9.67
N TYR A 78 -15.24 15.77 10.94
CA TYR A 78 -14.98 14.88 12.07
C TYR A 78 -16.20 14.75 12.97
N ARG A 79 -16.41 13.53 13.48
CA ARG A 79 -17.44 13.21 14.44
C ARG A 79 -16.91 13.36 15.86
N PHE A 80 -17.43 14.35 16.61
CA PHE A 80 -17.13 14.53 18.01
C PHE A 80 -18.28 13.99 18.86
N HIS A 81 -17.97 13.15 19.84
CA HIS A 81 -18.91 12.71 20.87
C HIS A 81 -19.03 13.78 21.97
N HIS A 82 -17.87 14.34 22.41
CA HIS A 82 -17.80 15.51 23.29
C HIS A 82 -16.67 16.42 22.80
N TYR A 83 -17.04 17.58 22.29
CA TYR A 83 -16.09 18.57 21.76
C TYR A 83 -15.25 19.21 22.86
N PRO A 84 -13.94 19.42 22.67
CA PRO A 84 -13.14 19.01 21.50
C PRO A 84 -12.40 17.66 21.71
N ASP A 85 -12.51 17.04 22.88
CA ASP A 85 -11.57 16.03 23.35
C ASP A 85 -12.01 14.58 23.07
N ASP A 86 -13.30 14.36 22.77
CA ASP A 86 -13.81 13.02 22.50
C ASP A 86 -14.40 12.95 21.09
N TYR A 87 -13.74 12.19 20.23
CA TYR A 87 -14.02 12.07 18.81
C TYR A 87 -13.76 10.65 18.29
N GLU A 88 -14.38 10.35 17.17
CA GLU A 88 -14.17 9.07 16.49
C GLU A 88 -12.74 9.01 15.93
N ALA A 89 -12.06 7.89 16.19
CA ALA A 89 -10.68 7.67 15.80
C ALA A 89 -10.50 6.29 15.21
N TRP A 90 -9.66 6.16 14.20
CA TRP A 90 -9.38 4.94 13.48
C TRP A 90 -8.90 3.85 14.44
N TRP A 91 -9.69 2.80 14.57
CA TRP A 91 -9.50 1.68 15.53
C TRP A 91 -9.25 2.14 16.98
N GLY A 92 -9.79 3.31 17.36
CA GLY A 92 -9.59 3.89 18.69
C GLY A 92 -8.22 4.56 18.89
N ILE A 93 -7.42 4.67 17.86
CA ILE A 93 -6.11 5.33 17.90
C ILE A 93 -6.29 6.84 17.85
N ARG A 94 -6.25 7.51 18.99
CA ARG A 94 -6.56 8.94 19.13
C ARG A 94 -5.68 9.90 18.32
N THR A 95 -4.52 9.44 17.84
CA THR A 95 -3.69 10.23 16.93
C THR A 95 -4.17 10.22 15.49
N LEU A 96 -5.21 9.42 15.18
CA LEU A 96 -5.77 9.21 13.84
C LEU A 96 -7.29 9.46 13.84
N PRO A 97 -7.76 10.73 13.97
CA PRO A 97 -9.19 11.05 13.89
C PRO A 97 -9.77 10.68 12.54
N CYS A 98 -10.87 9.90 12.57
CA CYS A 98 -11.63 9.52 11.37
C CYS A 98 -12.28 10.74 10.73
N VAL A 99 -12.40 10.73 9.41
CA VAL A 99 -13.15 11.74 8.67
C VAL A 99 -14.52 11.20 8.25
N GLU A 100 -15.44 12.10 7.97
CA GLU A 100 -16.73 11.84 7.32
C GLU A 100 -16.49 11.91 5.80
N GLU A 101 -16.10 10.80 5.19
CA GLU A 101 -15.64 10.74 3.79
C GLU A 101 -16.70 11.21 2.80
N LEU A 102 -17.99 11.16 3.17
CA LEU A 102 -19.11 11.63 2.36
C LEU A 102 -19.61 13.04 2.73
N ASP A 103 -18.93 13.75 3.63
CA ASP A 103 -19.20 15.18 3.80
C ASP A 103 -18.86 15.93 2.50
N GLU A 104 -19.82 16.71 1.99
CA GLU A 104 -19.67 17.37 0.69
C GLU A 104 -18.45 18.31 0.64
N THR A 105 -18.09 18.96 1.75
CA THR A 105 -16.91 19.85 1.77
C THR A 105 -15.61 19.05 1.76
N TYR A 106 -15.60 17.87 2.35
CA TYR A 106 -14.47 16.93 2.25
C TYR A 106 -14.32 16.37 0.83
N LEU A 107 -15.43 15.93 0.24
CA LEU A 107 -15.47 15.43 -1.14
C LEU A 107 -14.99 16.48 -2.13
N HIS A 108 -15.44 17.71 -1.99
CA HIS A 108 -14.99 18.85 -2.81
C HIS A 108 -13.49 19.05 -2.66
N TYR A 109 -12.98 19.12 -1.44
CA TYR A 109 -11.56 19.34 -1.17
C TYR A 109 -10.66 18.22 -1.67
N ILE A 110 -11.04 16.95 -1.43
CA ILE A 110 -10.22 15.80 -1.82
C ILE A 110 -10.38 15.48 -3.31
N ILE A 111 -11.61 15.51 -3.87
CA ILE A 111 -11.91 14.89 -5.15
C ILE A 111 -12.41 15.88 -6.21
N GLU A 112 -13.43 16.71 -5.89
CA GLU A 112 -14.30 17.28 -6.92
C GLU A 112 -13.85 18.63 -7.43
N ASP A 113 -13.30 19.49 -6.57
CA ASP A 113 -12.85 20.81 -6.96
C ASP A 113 -11.79 20.74 -8.06
N GLU A 114 -11.71 21.81 -8.84
CA GLU A 114 -10.71 21.88 -9.91
C GLU A 114 -9.30 21.76 -9.36
N ASP A 115 -9.03 22.35 -8.20
CA ASP A 115 -7.77 22.30 -7.47
C ASP A 115 -7.78 21.27 -6.31
N SER A 116 -8.68 20.27 -6.36
CA SER A 116 -8.76 19.21 -5.34
C SER A 116 -7.42 18.50 -5.12
N VAL A 117 -7.29 17.83 -3.99
CA VAL A 117 -6.05 17.08 -3.64
C VAL A 117 -5.67 16.10 -4.77
N ILE A 118 -6.63 15.34 -5.30
CA ILE A 118 -6.41 14.41 -6.41
C ILE A 118 -5.94 15.15 -7.66
N ALA A 119 -6.58 16.25 -8.02
CA ALA A 119 -6.21 17.03 -9.20
C ALA A 119 -4.81 17.67 -9.05
N HIS A 120 -4.49 18.13 -7.86
CA HIS A 120 -3.18 18.72 -7.54
C HIS A 120 -2.04 17.72 -7.80
N TRP A 121 -2.10 16.52 -7.22
CA TRP A 121 -1.01 15.54 -7.35
C TRP A 121 -0.92 14.92 -8.75
N LEU A 122 -2.06 14.66 -9.42
CA LEU A 122 -2.03 14.19 -10.81
C LEU A 122 -1.42 15.25 -11.75
N ARG A 123 -1.72 16.53 -11.57
CA ARG A 123 -1.11 17.62 -12.36
C ARG A 123 0.37 17.83 -12.04
N LEU A 124 0.83 17.46 -10.85
CA LEU A 124 2.24 17.46 -10.50
C LEU A 124 3.02 16.28 -11.09
N GLY A 125 2.33 15.28 -11.65
CA GLY A 125 2.95 14.16 -12.35
C GLY A 125 2.73 12.79 -11.70
N ALA A 126 1.91 12.68 -10.66
CA ALA A 126 1.48 11.36 -10.18
C ALA A 126 0.62 10.66 -11.25
N ASP A 127 0.78 9.33 -11.40
CA ASP A 127 0.04 8.52 -12.37
C ASP A 127 -1.12 7.74 -11.71
N GLY A 128 -1.35 7.90 -10.43
CA GLY A 128 -2.42 7.22 -9.73
C GLY A 128 -2.25 7.18 -8.23
N PHE A 129 -3.12 6.39 -7.59
CA PHE A 129 -3.13 6.22 -6.14
C PHE A 129 -3.28 4.75 -5.73
N ARG A 130 -2.64 4.38 -4.64
CA ARG A 130 -2.97 3.22 -3.82
C ARG A 130 -3.81 3.72 -2.65
N LEU A 131 -5.00 3.18 -2.45
CA LEU A 131 -5.85 3.54 -1.32
C LEU A 131 -5.48 2.71 -0.10
N ASP A 132 -5.07 3.41 0.94
CA ASP A 132 -4.84 2.86 2.27
C ASP A 132 -6.15 2.33 2.84
N VAL A 133 -6.12 1.08 3.30
CA VAL A 133 -7.25 0.37 3.92
C VAL A 133 -8.58 0.72 3.21
N VAL A 134 -8.69 0.37 1.92
CA VAL A 134 -9.85 0.77 1.11
C VAL A 134 -11.19 0.25 1.67
N ASP A 135 -11.15 -0.77 2.53
CA ASP A 135 -12.31 -1.29 3.26
C ASP A 135 -12.95 -0.25 4.20
N GLU A 136 -12.19 0.75 4.65
CA GLU A 136 -12.69 1.85 5.48
C GLU A 136 -13.45 2.91 4.67
N LEU A 137 -13.20 2.99 3.36
CA LEU A 137 -13.80 4.01 2.50
C LEU A 137 -15.18 3.56 1.99
N PRO A 138 -16.20 4.43 1.99
CA PRO A 138 -17.48 4.14 1.34
C PRO A 138 -17.31 3.92 -0.18
N ASP A 139 -18.05 2.96 -0.76
CA ASP A 139 -18.03 2.68 -2.20
C ASP A 139 -18.28 3.95 -3.04
N GLU A 140 -19.18 4.83 -2.57
CA GLU A 140 -19.47 6.11 -3.27
C GLU A 140 -18.24 7.03 -3.32
N PHE A 141 -17.44 7.09 -2.24
CA PHE A 141 -16.19 7.86 -2.22
C PHE A 141 -15.22 7.31 -3.27
N VAL A 142 -15.01 5.98 -3.29
CA VAL A 142 -14.10 5.33 -4.24
C VAL A 142 -14.55 5.55 -5.68
N ARG A 143 -15.86 5.44 -5.96
CA ARG A 143 -16.42 5.71 -7.31
C ARG A 143 -16.22 7.15 -7.76
N ARG A 144 -16.48 8.14 -6.88
CA ARG A 144 -16.26 9.56 -7.18
C ARG A 144 -14.79 9.84 -7.46
N LEU A 145 -13.90 9.32 -6.61
CA LEU A 145 -12.45 9.44 -6.77
C LEU A 145 -12.00 8.84 -8.11
N ARG A 146 -12.41 7.61 -8.40
CA ARG A 146 -12.09 6.93 -9.67
C ARG A 146 -12.56 7.74 -10.88
N ARG A 147 -13.78 8.23 -10.85
CA ARG A 147 -14.35 9.07 -11.92
C ARG A 147 -13.52 10.34 -12.13
N ARG A 148 -13.17 11.02 -11.04
CA ARG A 148 -12.36 12.24 -11.11
C ARG A 148 -10.98 11.98 -11.68
N MET A 149 -10.30 10.94 -11.23
CA MET A 149 -8.99 10.55 -11.76
C MET A 149 -9.05 10.34 -13.28
N ARG A 150 -10.05 9.58 -13.76
CA ARG A 150 -10.22 9.29 -15.19
C ARG A 150 -10.55 10.52 -16.04
N GLN A 151 -11.19 11.53 -15.47
CA GLN A 151 -11.42 12.83 -16.14
C GLN A 151 -10.13 13.61 -16.34
N ILE A 152 -9.19 13.49 -15.39
CA ILE A 152 -7.89 14.20 -15.43
C ILE A 152 -6.90 13.41 -16.29
N ASP A 153 -6.73 12.14 -16.02
CA ASP A 153 -5.90 11.22 -16.79
C ASP A 153 -6.62 9.86 -16.98
N PRO A 154 -7.08 9.55 -18.21
CA PRO A 154 -7.71 8.27 -18.51
C PRO A 154 -6.83 7.03 -18.25
N GLN A 155 -5.51 7.19 -18.13
CA GLN A 155 -4.57 6.11 -17.87
C GLN A 155 -4.16 6.00 -16.39
N SER A 156 -4.72 6.85 -15.52
CA SER A 156 -4.44 6.81 -14.10
C SER A 156 -4.83 5.48 -13.47
N LEU A 157 -4.01 4.98 -12.54
CA LEU A 157 -4.23 3.72 -11.83
C LEU A 157 -4.81 3.97 -10.43
N LEU A 158 -5.83 3.20 -10.06
CA LEU A 158 -6.36 3.16 -8.69
C LEU A 158 -6.26 1.73 -8.14
N LEU A 159 -5.37 1.55 -7.17
CA LEU A 159 -5.09 0.30 -6.49
C LEU A 159 -5.66 0.33 -5.07
N GLY A 160 -6.31 -0.73 -4.62
CA GLY A 160 -6.81 -0.83 -3.23
C GLY A 160 -5.95 -1.75 -2.36
N GLU A 161 -5.79 -1.38 -1.10
CA GLU A 161 -5.30 -2.32 -0.10
C GLU A 161 -6.46 -3.14 0.45
N VAL A 162 -6.44 -4.44 0.14
CA VAL A 162 -7.38 -5.45 0.64
C VAL A 162 -6.59 -6.67 1.06
N TRP A 163 -6.79 -7.14 2.29
CA TRP A 163 -5.98 -8.23 2.86
C TRP A 163 -6.48 -9.63 2.52
N GLU A 164 -7.74 -9.75 2.08
CA GLU A 164 -8.39 -11.00 1.73
C GLU A 164 -8.78 -11.02 0.25
N ASP A 165 -9.59 -12.00 -0.15
CA ASP A 165 -10.18 -12.04 -1.49
C ASP A 165 -11.14 -10.85 -1.69
N ALA A 166 -10.73 -9.92 -2.55
CA ALA A 166 -11.47 -8.69 -2.81
C ALA A 166 -12.74 -8.88 -3.64
N SER A 167 -12.90 -10.04 -4.31
CA SER A 167 -14.08 -10.33 -5.14
C SER A 167 -15.36 -10.55 -4.33
N ASN A 168 -15.22 -11.02 -3.09
CA ASN A 168 -16.32 -11.37 -2.20
C ASN A 168 -16.21 -10.70 -0.82
N LYS A 169 -15.40 -9.66 -0.71
CA LYS A 169 -15.14 -8.95 0.54
C LYS A 169 -16.41 -8.36 1.14
N ARG A 170 -16.56 -8.57 2.45
CA ARG A 170 -17.53 -7.84 3.28
C ARG A 170 -16.78 -7.05 4.34
N ALA A 171 -17.05 -5.74 4.39
CA ALA A 171 -16.52 -4.85 5.41
C ALA A 171 -17.66 -4.01 5.97
N TYR A 172 -17.71 -3.84 7.30
CA TYR A 172 -18.74 -3.04 7.99
C TYR A 172 -20.19 -3.42 7.63
N GLY A 173 -20.43 -4.72 7.39
CA GLY A 173 -21.75 -5.25 7.03
C GLY A 173 -22.16 -5.06 5.57
N VAL A 174 -21.33 -4.41 4.75
CA VAL A 174 -21.56 -4.16 3.33
C VAL A 174 -20.70 -5.11 2.48
N SER A 175 -21.30 -5.69 1.42
CA SER A 175 -20.55 -6.44 0.40
C SER A 175 -19.91 -5.45 -0.56
N ARG A 176 -18.59 -5.48 -0.65
CA ARG A 176 -17.82 -4.57 -1.49
C ARG A 176 -17.93 -4.94 -2.97
N ARG A 177 -17.87 -3.93 -3.84
CA ARG A 177 -18.07 -4.08 -5.28
C ARG A 177 -16.86 -3.61 -6.09
N TYR A 178 -15.66 -3.73 -5.53
CA TYR A 178 -14.41 -3.19 -6.06
C TYR A 178 -14.17 -3.40 -7.55
N PHE A 179 -14.61 -4.54 -8.10
CA PHE A 179 -14.36 -4.90 -9.49
C PHE A 179 -15.61 -4.78 -10.39
N VAL A 180 -16.80 -4.51 -9.84
CA VAL A 180 -18.06 -4.54 -10.59
C VAL A 180 -18.43 -3.16 -11.11
N ASP A 181 -18.32 -2.14 -10.29
CA ASP A 181 -18.80 -0.78 -10.60
C ASP A 181 -17.65 0.15 -11.06
N GLY A 182 -16.50 -0.42 -11.44
CA GLY A 182 -15.34 0.34 -11.89
C GLY A 182 -14.71 1.16 -10.77
N GLU A 183 -14.73 0.64 -9.55
CA GLU A 183 -14.17 1.31 -8.38
C GLU A 183 -12.63 1.25 -8.38
N LEU A 184 -12.07 0.05 -8.49
CA LEU A 184 -10.63 -0.17 -8.49
C LEU A 184 -10.18 -0.80 -9.82
N ASP A 185 -8.96 -0.51 -10.23
CA ASP A 185 -8.30 -1.25 -11.31
C ASP A 185 -7.80 -2.60 -10.81
N SER A 186 -7.28 -2.63 -9.58
CA SER A 186 -6.78 -3.84 -8.95
C SER A 186 -6.52 -3.63 -7.45
N VAL A 187 -5.96 -4.67 -6.81
CA VAL A 187 -5.68 -4.71 -5.36
C VAL A 187 -4.29 -5.27 -5.07
N MET A 188 -3.81 -5.05 -3.84
CA MET A 188 -2.66 -5.73 -3.27
C MET A 188 -2.99 -7.20 -3.03
N ASN A 189 -2.14 -8.11 -3.49
CA ASN A 189 -2.43 -9.55 -3.48
C ASN A 189 -1.86 -10.25 -2.24
N TYR A 190 -2.42 -9.95 -1.08
CA TYR A 190 -2.09 -10.65 0.18
C TYR A 190 -2.44 -12.15 0.16
N PRO A 191 -3.56 -12.59 -0.45
CA PRO A 191 -3.88 -14.02 -0.49
C PRO A 191 -2.76 -14.88 -1.10
N TRP A 192 -2.26 -14.54 -2.28
CA TRP A 192 -1.16 -15.29 -2.89
C TRP A 192 0.15 -15.16 -2.10
N ARG A 193 0.44 -13.97 -1.58
CA ARG A 193 1.59 -13.80 -0.68
C ARG A 193 1.53 -14.78 0.50
N ASN A 194 0.38 -14.90 1.15
CA ASN A 194 0.20 -15.77 2.31
C ASN A 194 0.31 -17.24 1.92
N ALA A 195 -0.28 -17.67 0.81
CA ALA A 195 -0.18 -19.03 0.30
C ALA A 195 1.27 -19.42 -0.08
N ILE A 196 2.01 -18.53 -0.74
CA ILE A 196 3.43 -18.73 -1.08
C ILE A 196 4.29 -18.88 0.19
N VAL A 197 4.05 -18.01 1.18
CA VAL A 197 4.79 -18.09 2.45
C VAL A 197 4.47 -19.39 3.19
N ALA A 198 3.19 -19.76 3.31
CA ALA A 198 2.77 -20.99 3.98
C ALA A 198 3.40 -22.22 3.34
N PHE A 199 3.37 -22.32 2.01
CA PHE A 199 4.02 -23.38 1.26
C PHE A 199 5.54 -23.46 1.51
N LEU A 200 6.23 -22.33 1.44
CA LEU A 200 7.70 -22.29 1.58
C LEU A 200 8.19 -22.45 3.02
N THR A 201 7.32 -22.31 4.00
CA THR A 201 7.63 -22.53 5.42
C THR A 201 7.08 -23.86 5.96
N ASP A 202 6.63 -24.74 5.07
CA ASP A 202 6.07 -26.06 5.40
C ASP A 202 4.81 -25.99 6.31
N ALA A 203 4.10 -24.87 6.28
CA ALA A 203 2.83 -24.71 6.98
C ALA A 203 1.65 -25.28 6.18
N ASP A 204 1.75 -25.24 4.84
CA ASP A 204 0.81 -25.82 3.88
C ASP A 204 1.56 -26.60 2.77
N ASP A 205 0.84 -27.40 2.04
CA ASP A 205 1.40 -28.20 0.93
C ASP A 205 1.15 -27.55 -0.45
N GLY A 206 1.64 -28.22 -1.50
CA GLY A 206 1.47 -27.76 -2.88
C GLY A 206 0.01 -27.77 -3.37
N THR A 207 -0.86 -28.61 -2.78
CA THR A 207 -2.28 -28.65 -3.10
C THR A 207 -2.97 -27.38 -2.59
N ALA A 208 -2.72 -27.01 -1.33
CA ALA A 208 -3.27 -25.77 -0.74
C ALA A 208 -2.77 -24.51 -1.49
N LEU A 209 -1.50 -24.49 -1.90
CA LEU A 209 -0.98 -23.42 -2.76
C LEU A 209 -1.76 -23.36 -4.08
N GLY A 210 -1.91 -24.51 -4.79
CA GLY A 210 -2.62 -24.59 -6.06
C GLY A 210 -4.07 -24.13 -5.94
N GLU A 211 -4.79 -24.58 -4.91
CA GLU A 211 -6.16 -24.16 -4.62
C GLU A 211 -6.26 -22.63 -4.40
N SER A 212 -5.34 -22.07 -3.62
CA SER A 212 -5.32 -20.63 -3.38
C SER A 212 -5.05 -19.83 -4.66
N LEU A 213 -4.12 -20.30 -5.51
CA LEU A 213 -3.82 -19.66 -6.78
C LEU A 213 -5.02 -19.69 -7.73
N MET A 214 -5.69 -20.85 -7.86
CA MET A 214 -6.83 -21.02 -8.75
C MET A 214 -8.06 -20.29 -8.26
N THR A 215 -8.31 -20.23 -6.95
CA THR A 215 -9.44 -19.50 -6.38
C THR A 215 -9.45 -18.04 -6.82
N LEU A 216 -8.33 -17.33 -6.71
CA LEU A 216 -8.28 -15.94 -7.16
C LEU A 216 -8.33 -15.82 -8.69
N ALA A 217 -7.68 -16.76 -9.41
CA ALA A 217 -7.72 -16.76 -10.87
C ALA A 217 -9.13 -16.97 -11.43
N GLU A 218 -9.98 -17.69 -10.72
CA GLU A 218 -11.39 -17.92 -11.07
C GLU A 218 -12.30 -16.76 -10.60
N ASN A 219 -11.99 -16.15 -9.45
CA ASN A 219 -12.83 -15.13 -8.84
C ASN A 219 -12.59 -13.72 -9.43
N TYR A 220 -11.38 -13.43 -9.91
CA TYR A 220 -11.04 -12.09 -10.38
C TYR A 220 -11.27 -11.95 -11.90
N PRO A 221 -11.84 -10.82 -12.35
CA PRO A 221 -11.86 -10.50 -13.77
C PRO A 221 -10.43 -10.55 -14.35
N PRO A 222 -10.24 -11.07 -15.58
CA PRO A 222 -8.89 -11.23 -16.17
C PRO A 222 -8.07 -9.92 -16.20
N GLU A 223 -8.73 -8.80 -16.46
CA GLU A 223 -8.11 -7.47 -16.45
C GLU A 223 -7.61 -7.07 -15.07
N VAL A 224 -8.35 -7.37 -14.00
CA VAL A 224 -7.97 -7.15 -12.60
C VAL A 224 -6.82 -8.08 -12.23
N LEU A 225 -6.95 -9.38 -12.53
CA LEU A 225 -5.92 -10.38 -12.25
C LEU A 225 -4.59 -10.03 -12.91
N SER A 226 -4.64 -9.48 -14.14
CA SER A 226 -3.43 -9.05 -14.86
C SER A 226 -2.70 -7.88 -14.21
N CYS A 227 -3.36 -7.16 -13.32
CA CYS A 227 -2.87 -5.96 -12.63
C CYS A 227 -2.72 -6.13 -11.12
N VAL A 228 -3.04 -7.32 -10.53
CA VAL A 228 -2.88 -7.51 -9.08
C VAL A 228 -1.43 -7.26 -8.66
N MET A 229 -1.26 -6.56 -7.55
CA MET A 229 0.05 -6.24 -7.03
C MET A 229 0.61 -7.43 -6.24
N ASN A 230 1.40 -8.26 -6.90
CA ASN A 230 2.05 -9.42 -6.30
C ASN A 230 3.26 -9.01 -5.47
N HIS A 231 3.06 -8.79 -4.19
CA HIS A 231 4.13 -8.47 -3.24
C HIS A 231 4.46 -9.68 -2.36
N LEU A 232 5.67 -9.74 -1.82
CA LEU A 232 6.10 -10.69 -0.81
C LEU A 232 6.27 -10.03 0.56
N GLY A 233 6.76 -8.79 0.57
CA GLY A 233 6.89 -7.93 1.73
C GLY A 233 6.19 -6.60 1.54
N THR A 234 5.82 -5.95 2.65
CA THR A 234 5.29 -4.59 2.71
C THR A 234 5.82 -3.89 3.95
N HIS A 235 5.53 -2.60 4.08
CA HIS A 235 5.86 -1.84 5.28
C HIS A 235 5.06 -2.26 6.53
N ASP A 236 3.98 -3.05 6.36
CA ASP A 236 3.13 -3.55 7.46
C ASP A 236 3.45 -5.00 7.85
N THR A 237 4.33 -5.65 7.11
CA THR A 237 4.73 -7.04 7.38
C THR A 237 6.21 -7.12 7.73
N PRO A 238 6.64 -8.14 8.49
CA PRO A 238 8.06 -8.42 8.60
C PRO A 238 8.69 -8.63 7.22
N ARG A 239 9.98 -8.29 7.07
CA ARG A 239 10.74 -8.52 5.84
C ARG A 239 10.62 -9.96 5.39
N ILE A 240 10.40 -10.18 4.11
CA ILE A 240 10.18 -11.53 3.57
C ILE A 240 11.33 -12.50 3.88
N LEU A 241 12.57 -12.04 3.85
CA LEU A 241 13.72 -12.86 4.23
C LEU A 241 13.63 -13.34 5.68
N THR A 242 13.17 -12.48 6.60
CA THR A 242 12.95 -12.82 8.02
C THR A 242 11.81 -13.83 8.16
N VAL A 243 10.71 -13.65 7.41
CA VAL A 243 9.55 -14.55 7.43
C VAL A 243 9.91 -15.96 6.95
N LEU A 244 10.73 -16.06 5.89
CA LEU A 244 11.17 -17.31 5.29
C LEU A 244 12.31 -18.01 6.06
N GLY A 245 12.85 -17.33 7.08
CA GLY A 245 13.78 -17.93 8.02
C GLY A 245 13.08 -18.78 9.07
N GLU A 246 13.83 -19.12 10.13
CA GLU A 246 13.23 -19.83 11.27
C GLU A 246 12.37 -18.88 12.12
N PRO A 247 11.19 -19.36 12.58
CA PRO A 247 10.35 -18.58 13.48
C PRO A 247 11.10 -18.15 14.74
N PHE A 248 10.99 -16.89 15.10
CA PHE A 248 11.55 -16.34 16.32
C PHE A 248 10.44 -15.70 17.17
N ARG A 249 10.32 -16.18 18.40
CA ARG A 249 9.39 -15.61 19.40
C ARG A 249 10.20 -14.91 20.47
N GLY A 250 10.08 -13.61 20.55
CA GLY A 250 10.80 -12.78 21.52
C GLY A 250 10.06 -11.47 21.78
N THR A 251 10.53 -10.72 22.75
CA THR A 251 10.06 -9.36 23.05
C THR A 251 10.37 -8.41 21.88
N LYS A 252 9.73 -7.24 21.88
CA LYS A 252 9.97 -6.22 20.86
C LYS A 252 11.45 -5.80 20.83
N ASP A 253 12.09 -5.68 22.00
CA ASP A 253 13.51 -5.34 22.11
C ASP A 253 14.41 -6.43 21.53
N GLU A 254 14.15 -7.70 21.82
CA GLU A 254 14.87 -8.82 21.24
C GLU A 254 14.74 -8.86 19.72
N ARG A 255 13.54 -8.62 19.19
CA ARG A 255 13.28 -8.55 17.73
C ARG A 255 14.02 -7.37 17.07
N ALA A 256 14.15 -6.24 17.73
CA ALA A 256 14.90 -5.09 17.23
C ALA A 256 16.37 -5.42 16.93
N HIS A 257 16.97 -6.31 17.72
CA HIS A 257 18.39 -6.64 17.65
C HIS A 257 18.66 -8.00 17.00
N ARG A 258 17.62 -8.81 16.79
CA ARG A 258 17.78 -10.16 16.21
C ARG A 258 18.31 -10.11 14.78
N ARG A 259 19.29 -10.97 14.50
CA ARG A 259 19.77 -11.27 13.15
C ARG A 259 19.82 -12.79 12.98
N MET A 260 19.58 -13.26 11.78
CA MET A 260 19.70 -14.69 11.46
C MET A 260 21.15 -15.16 11.56
N THR A 261 21.32 -16.42 12.00
CA THR A 261 22.62 -17.09 11.85
C THR A 261 22.92 -17.33 10.36
N PRO A 262 24.19 -17.54 9.98
CA PRO A 262 24.53 -17.85 8.58
C PRO A 262 23.78 -19.04 8.00
N VAL A 263 23.49 -20.07 8.82
CA VAL A 263 22.74 -21.26 8.41
C VAL A 263 21.25 -20.90 8.13
N GLN A 264 20.64 -20.19 9.04
CA GLN A 264 19.26 -19.71 8.89
C GLN A 264 19.11 -18.81 7.65
N ARG A 265 20.05 -17.87 7.48
CA ARG A 265 20.06 -16.95 6.34
C ARG A 265 20.21 -17.70 5.01
N LYS A 266 21.07 -18.74 4.95
CA LYS A 266 21.23 -19.57 3.76
C LYS A 266 19.90 -20.24 3.35
N THR A 267 19.20 -20.83 4.31
CA THR A 267 17.87 -21.46 4.08
C THR A 267 16.84 -20.42 3.63
N ALA A 268 16.79 -19.27 4.33
CA ALA A 268 15.89 -18.18 3.99
C ALA A 268 16.13 -17.64 2.56
N LEU A 269 17.39 -17.49 2.15
CA LEU A 269 17.74 -17.05 0.78
C LEU A 269 17.33 -18.07 -0.29
N MET A 270 17.42 -19.38 -0.03
CA MET A 270 16.90 -20.39 -0.96
C MET A 270 15.39 -20.29 -1.11
N ARG A 271 14.66 -20.17 0.00
CA ARG A 271 13.20 -19.98 0.01
C ARG A 271 12.80 -18.65 -0.66
N LEU A 272 13.57 -17.57 -0.43
CA LEU A 272 13.29 -16.28 -1.06
C LEU A 272 13.45 -16.32 -2.58
N ARG A 273 14.45 -17.03 -3.10
CA ARG A 273 14.58 -17.22 -4.56
C ARG A 273 13.38 -17.96 -5.15
N MET A 274 12.85 -18.98 -4.45
CA MET A 274 11.63 -19.68 -4.88
C MET A 274 10.39 -18.76 -4.79
N ALA A 275 10.25 -17.97 -3.71
CA ALA A 275 9.18 -17.00 -3.57
C ALA A 275 9.21 -15.95 -4.68
N ALA A 276 10.39 -15.39 -4.99
CA ALA A 276 10.57 -14.42 -6.06
C ALA A 276 10.30 -15.08 -7.45
N PHE A 277 10.68 -16.34 -7.65
CA PHE A 277 10.31 -17.06 -8.87
C PHE A 277 8.80 -17.09 -9.06
N LEU A 278 8.03 -17.49 -8.05
CA LEU A 278 6.57 -17.47 -8.09
C LEU A 278 6.02 -16.04 -8.28
N GLN A 279 6.53 -15.06 -7.54
CA GLN A 279 6.13 -13.67 -7.68
C GLN A 279 6.25 -13.13 -9.10
N PHE A 280 7.32 -13.47 -9.81
CA PHE A 280 7.59 -12.98 -11.15
C PHE A 280 6.96 -13.81 -12.26
N THR A 281 6.54 -15.06 -11.99
CA THR A 281 5.96 -15.96 -13.00
C THR A 281 4.43 -16.04 -12.93
N LEU A 282 3.81 -15.74 -11.80
CA LEU A 282 2.36 -15.66 -11.66
C LEU A 282 1.77 -14.44 -12.41
N PRO A 283 0.48 -14.51 -12.83
CA PRO A 283 -0.23 -13.33 -13.36
C PRO A 283 -0.18 -12.14 -12.40
N GLY A 284 -0.30 -10.93 -12.92
CA GLY A 284 -0.25 -9.71 -12.13
C GLY A 284 1.08 -8.96 -12.22
N MET A 285 1.28 -7.96 -11.42
CA MET A 285 2.47 -7.09 -11.38
C MET A 285 3.37 -7.47 -10.20
N PRO A 286 4.58 -8.02 -10.42
CA PRO A 286 5.53 -8.22 -9.34
C PRO A 286 5.88 -6.90 -8.66
N CYS A 287 5.71 -6.82 -7.35
CA CYS A 287 6.04 -5.65 -6.56
C CYS A 287 7.09 -6.01 -5.51
N ILE A 288 8.24 -5.38 -5.58
CA ILE A 288 9.34 -5.56 -4.64
C ILE A 288 9.22 -4.51 -3.54
N TYR A 289 9.09 -4.93 -2.29
CA TYR A 289 9.28 -4.01 -1.17
C TYR A 289 10.77 -3.68 -1.09
N TYR A 290 11.11 -2.38 -1.09
CA TYR A 290 12.50 -1.93 -1.18
C TYR A 290 13.40 -2.68 -0.20
N GLY A 291 14.53 -3.18 -0.69
CA GLY A 291 15.52 -3.88 0.11
C GLY A 291 15.28 -5.39 0.28
N ASP A 292 14.13 -5.94 -0.12
CA ASP A 292 13.94 -7.39 -0.15
C ASP A 292 14.89 -8.02 -1.18
N GLU A 293 15.12 -7.34 -2.32
CA GLU A 293 16.09 -7.70 -3.34
C GLU A 293 17.54 -7.54 -2.88
N ALA A 294 17.79 -6.74 -1.85
CA ALA A 294 19.10 -6.53 -1.24
C ALA A 294 19.36 -7.46 -0.04
N GLY A 295 18.39 -8.32 0.29
CA GLY A 295 18.52 -9.28 1.38
C GLY A 295 18.40 -8.67 2.78
N MET A 296 17.60 -7.61 2.92
CA MET A 296 17.34 -6.99 4.22
C MET A 296 16.53 -7.91 5.13
N GLU A 297 16.87 -7.88 6.41
CA GLU A 297 16.17 -8.54 7.51
C GLU A 297 15.43 -7.49 8.35
N GLY A 298 14.32 -7.87 8.97
CA GLY A 298 13.57 -7.04 9.91
C GLY A 298 12.25 -7.67 10.30
N PHE A 299 11.89 -7.53 11.57
CA PHE A 299 10.57 -7.91 12.09
C PHE A 299 9.54 -6.82 11.72
N GLU A 300 8.35 -6.91 12.29
CA GLU A 300 7.26 -5.94 12.08
C GLU A 300 7.69 -4.49 12.35
N ASP A 301 6.85 -3.55 11.96
CA ASP A 301 7.05 -2.11 12.18
C ASP A 301 7.51 -1.76 13.61
N PRO A 302 8.55 -0.95 13.76
CA PRO A 302 9.30 -0.18 12.76
C PRO A 302 10.52 -0.91 12.14
N PHE A 303 10.79 -2.15 12.52
CA PHE A 303 12.04 -2.85 12.18
C PHE A 303 12.12 -3.29 10.71
N CYS A 304 10.98 -3.41 10.00
CA CYS A 304 10.93 -3.64 8.56
C CYS A 304 11.24 -2.37 7.72
N ARG A 305 11.23 -1.17 8.34
CA ARG A 305 11.33 0.13 7.64
C ARG A 305 12.69 0.81 7.79
N VAL A 306 13.76 0.04 8.04
CA VAL A 306 15.13 0.59 8.13
C VAL A 306 15.64 1.06 6.77
N CYS A 307 16.64 1.95 6.77
CA CYS A 307 17.21 2.49 5.54
C CYS A 307 17.79 1.40 4.63
N TYR A 308 17.74 1.67 3.31
CA TYR A 308 18.35 0.79 2.32
C TYR A 308 19.87 0.65 2.54
N PRO A 309 20.45 -0.54 2.44
CA PRO A 309 21.84 -0.82 2.77
C PRO A 309 22.80 -0.46 1.62
N TRP A 310 22.84 0.81 1.22
CA TRP A 310 23.67 1.28 0.11
C TRP A 310 25.12 0.82 0.22
N GLY A 311 25.63 0.13 -0.80
CA GLY A 311 26.96 -0.43 -0.86
C GLY A 311 27.19 -1.70 -0.04
N HIS A 312 26.13 -2.26 0.58
CA HIS A 312 26.15 -3.50 1.38
C HIS A 312 25.04 -4.48 0.96
N GLU A 313 24.57 -4.35 -0.27
CA GLU A 313 23.53 -5.19 -0.81
C GLU A 313 24.00 -6.62 -1.04
N ASP A 314 23.12 -7.60 -0.94
CA ASP A 314 23.35 -8.98 -1.38
C ASP A 314 23.34 -9.01 -2.93
N GLU A 315 24.54 -8.89 -3.54
CA GLU A 315 24.69 -8.78 -4.99
C GLU A 315 24.24 -10.02 -5.75
N GLU A 316 24.34 -11.21 -5.16
CA GLU A 316 23.85 -12.45 -5.79
C GLU A 316 22.32 -12.45 -5.84
N LEU A 317 21.68 -12.00 -4.75
CA LEU A 317 20.23 -11.90 -4.69
C LEU A 317 19.73 -10.80 -5.66
N ARG A 318 20.37 -9.62 -5.69
CA ARG A 318 20.05 -8.57 -6.67
C ARG A 318 20.18 -9.04 -8.12
N ALA A 319 21.22 -9.78 -8.43
CA ALA A 319 21.40 -10.35 -9.76
C ALA A 319 20.26 -11.33 -10.09
N TYR A 320 19.81 -12.13 -9.12
CA TYR A 320 18.67 -13.03 -9.29
C TYR A 320 17.37 -12.25 -9.58
N TYR A 321 17.05 -11.20 -8.82
CA TYR A 321 15.88 -10.36 -9.07
C TYR A 321 15.93 -9.68 -10.46
N ARG A 322 17.10 -9.18 -10.89
CA ARG A 322 17.28 -8.66 -12.25
C ARG A 322 17.03 -9.71 -13.32
N MET A 323 17.51 -10.94 -13.12
CA MET A 323 17.26 -12.07 -14.04
C MET A 323 15.76 -12.37 -14.12
N MET A 324 15.05 -12.44 -12.99
CA MET A 324 13.60 -12.69 -12.96
C MET A 324 12.82 -11.57 -13.65
N SER A 325 13.20 -10.31 -13.44
CA SER A 325 12.61 -9.16 -14.12
C SER A 325 12.82 -9.23 -15.64
N ALA A 326 14.04 -9.57 -16.09
CA ALA A 326 14.35 -9.73 -17.51
C ALA A 326 13.57 -10.89 -18.13
N LEU A 327 13.48 -12.03 -17.43
CA LEU A 327 12.69 -13.20 -17.86
C LEU A 327 11.23 -12.81 -18.10
N ARG A 328 10.58 -12.15 -17.12
CA ARG A 328 9.21 -11.71 -17.27
C ARG A 328 9.06 -10.68 -18.39
N GLY A 329 9.98 -9.71 -18.48
CA GLY A 329 9.96 -8.68 -19.51
C GLY A 329 10.08 -9.24 -20.94
N SER A 330 10.80 -10.35 -21.12
CA SER A 330 11.00 -11.00 -22.43
C SER A 330 9.94 -12.06 -22.79
N SER A 331 9.15 -12.51 -21.81
CA SER A 331 8.14 -13.58 -22.01
C SER A 331 6.73 -12.99 -22.10
N GLU A 332 6.09 -13.14 -23.25
CA GLU A 332 4.69 -12.77 -23.42
C GLU A 332 3.75 -13.65 -22.59
N ALA A 333 4.07 -14.95 -22.48
CA ALA A 333 3.30 -15.88 -21.66
C ALA A 333 3.26 -15.47 -20.18
N LEU A 334 4.37 -15.01 -19.61
CA LEU A 334 4.39 -14.54 -18.21
C LEU A 334 3.68 -13.21 -18.00
N ARG A 335 3.60 -12.38 -19.04
CA ARG A 335 2.96 -11.07 -18.94
C ARG A 335 1.46 -11.10 -19.23
N ARG A 336 0.99 -12.05 -20.08
CA ARG A 336 -0.36 -12.06 -20.64
C ARG A 336 -1.01 -13.44 -20.70
N GLY A 337 -0.30 -14.49 -20.34
CA GLY A 337 -0.82 -15.86 -20.38
C GLY A 337 -1.73 -16.18 -19.20
N ASP A 338 -2.49 -17.25 -19.36
CA ASP A 338 -3.37 -17.79 -18.32
C ASP A 338 -2.58 -18.64 -17.32
N LEU A 339 -3.11 -18.73 -16.10
CA LEU A 339 -2.62 -19.64 -15.06
C LEU A 339 -3.42 -20.93 -15.09
N ARG A 340 -2.72 -22.08 -15.07
CA ARG A 340 -3.33 -23.40 -14.83
C ARG A 340 -2.45 -24.19 -13.87
N VAL A 341 -3.06 -24.73 -12.83
CA VAL A 341 -2.43 -25.69 -11.93
C VAL A 341 -2.80 -27.09 -12.44
N LEU A 342 -1.80 -27.98 -12.55
CA LEU A 342 -1.94 -29.34 -13.09
C LEU A 342 -1.97 -30.38 -11.97
#